data_d9890d00c0d70332ff51d49bb933e461
#
_entry.id   d9890d00c0d70332ff51d49bb933e461
#
_cell.length_a   1.000
_cell.length_b   1.000
_cell.length_c   1.000
_cell.angle_alpha   90.00
_cell.angle_beta   90.00
_cell.angle_gamma   90.00
#
_symmetry.space_group_name_H-M   'P 1'
#
loop_
_entity.id
_entity.type
_entity.pdbx_description
1 polymer ?
#
loop_
_entity_poly.entity_id
_entity_poly.type
_entity_poly.pdbx_seq_one_letter_code
_entity_poly.pdbx_strand_id
1 'polypeptide(L)'
;MFEHLPPFLNEVVNNSISVDDRDTILIGAIVCLSVCFHNVCGVYDERIVYPNLYLFVVADAGMGKGALTLCRELVAPINRNLHELSKRMEQEYKEAMSAYIKGKKTDEMTMPTEPPMRMLVIPANSSASSFLKILGDNDGIGLLFESEGDTLSQTLKSDYGNYSDVLRKAFHHELVSLSRRKDREYCEVANPRVSVALAGTPEQVRRLIPDAENGLMSRFCFYIIRFKRGIRNVFATSDISQSKNAMFKLLGDKFCHLHEEFVRQGIILFSPLICRNSLLNISVV
;
A
#
# COMPACT_ATOMS: atom_id res chain seq x y z
N MET A 1 20.62 3.28 -14.77
CA MET A 1 19.28 3.22 -14.16
C MET A 1 18.94 4.55 -13.50
N PHE A 2 19.75 5.09 -12.61
CA PHE A 2 19.45 6.32 -11.85
C PHE A 2 19.49 7.61 -12.69
N GLU A 3 20.19 7.63 -13.81
CA GLU A 3 20.36 8.82 -14.69
C GLU A 3 19.07 9.25 -15.42
N HIS A 4 18.08 8.37 -15.52
CA HIS A 4 16.83 8.60 -16.26
C HIS A 4 15.59 8.48 -15.39
N LEU A 5 15.72 8.69 -14.08
CA LEU A 5 14.57 8.68 -13.18
C LEU A 5 13.70 9.92 -13.36
N PRO A 6 12.37 9.80 -13.25
CA PRO A 6 11.49 10.95 -13.14
C PRO A 6 11.95 11.90 -12.02
N PRO A 7 11.74 13.22 -12.15
CA PRO A 7 12.26 14.21 -11.20
C PRO A 7 11.95 13.90 -9.74
N PHE A 8 10.70 13.49 -9.44
CA PHE A 8 10.30 13.14 -8.09
C PHE A 8 11.07 11.92 -7.53
N LEU A 9 11.17 10.83 -8.30
CA LEU A 9 11.93 9.65 -7.87
C LEU A 9 13.41 9.94 -7.73
N ASN A 10 13.97 10.79 -8.59
CA ASN A 10 15.36 11.23 -8.48
C ASN A 10 15.59 12.00 -7.17
N GLU A 11 14.66 12.88 -6.78
CA GLU A 11 14.71 13.61 -5.51
C GLU A 11 14.64 12.64 -4.31
N VAL A 12 13.74 11.65 -4.35
CA VAL A 12 13.61 10.60 -3.32
C VAL A 12 14.93 9.84 -3.14
N VAL A 13 15.55 9.43 -4.23
CA VAL A 13 16.79 8.63 -4.22
C VAL A 13 18.01 9.44 -3.79
N ASN A 14 18.12 10.70 -4.20
CA ASN A 14 19.25 11.57 -3.84
C ASN A 14 19.31 11.88 -2.33
N ASN A 15 18.20 11.70 -1.62
CA ASN A 15 18.13 11.80 -0.15
C ASN A 15 18.50 10.49 0.56
N SER A 16 18.99 9.47 -0.15
CA SER A 16 19.45 8.21 0.43
C SER A 16 20.77 8.35 1.22
N ILE A 17 21.03 7.43 2.15
CA ILE A 17 22.21 7.48 3.05
C ILE A 17 23.47 6.97 2.35
N SER A 18 23.31 5.92 1.57
CA SER A 18 24.39 5.20 0.90
C SER A 18 23.91 4.69 -0.45
N VAL A 19 24.84 4.20 -1.24
CA VAL A 19 24.51 3.57 -2.54
C VAL A 19 23.58 2.36 -2.32
N ASP A 20 23.84 1.55 -1.29
CA ASP A 20 23.02 0.38 -0.97
C ASP A 20 21.60 0.74 -0.53
N ASP A 21 21.44 1.91 0.12
CA ASP A 21 20.10 2.42 0.46
C ASP A 21 19.33 2.90 -0.76
N ARG A 22 20.05 3.39 -1.80
CA ARG A 22 19.41 3.93 -3.01
C ARG A 22 18.50 2.92 -3.70
N ASP A 23 18.98 1.68 -3.84
CA ASP A 23 18.17 0.63 -4.46
C ASP A 23 16.95 0.29 -3.61
N THR A 24 17.16 0.08 -2.30
CA THR A 24 16.07 -0.23 -1.36
C THR A 24 15.02 0.89 -1.33
N ILE A 25 15.47 2.15 -1.32
CA ILE A 25 14.59 3.33 -1.32
C ILE A 25 13.85 3.44 -2.65
N LEU A 26 14.54 3.25 -3.78
CA LEU A 26 13.92 3.35 -5.10
C LEU A 26 12.80 2.33 -5.27
N ILE A 27 13.11 1.04 -5.08
CA ILE A 27 12.11 -0.03 -5.24
C ILE A 27 11.00 0.06 -4.20
N GLY A 28 11.34 0.42 -2.96
CA GLY A 28 10.35 0.64 -1.90
C GLY A 28 9.43 1.83 -2.19
N ALA A 29 9.98 2.93 -2.70
CA ALA A 29 9.20 4.08 -3.14
C ALA A 29 8.27 3.72 -4.30
N ILE A 30 8.77 3.03 -5.34
CA ILE A 30 7.95 2.57 -6.47
C ILE A 30 6.76 1.75 -5.96
N VAL A 31 6.97 0.82 -5.05
CA VAL A 31 5.90 -0.04 -4.51
C VAL A 31 4.93 0.76 -3.63
N CYS A 32 5.42 1.63 -2.74
CA CYS A 32 4.54 2.46 -1.91
C CYS A 32 3.71 3.44 -2.75
N LEU A 33 4.32 4.03 -3.80
CA LEU A 33 3.63 4.97 -4.67
C LEU A 33 2.65 4.26 -5.64
N SER A 34 2.93 3.02 -6.05
CA SER A 34 2.13 2.28 -7.04
C SER A 34 0.66 2.16 -6.64
N VAL A 35 0.35 2.02 -5.35
CA VAL A 35 -1.03 1.95 -4.86
C VAL A 35 -1.81 3.26 -5.07
N CYS A 36 -1.12 4.39 -5.17
CA CYS A 36 -1.72 5.70 -5.38
C CYS A 36 -2.09 5.96 -6.84
N PHE A 37 -1.60 5.16 -7.78
CA PHE A 37 -1.92 5.25 -9.21
C PHE A 37 -3.07 4.31 -9.60
N HIS A 38 -4.10 4.25 -8.77
CA HIS A 38 -5.27 3.38 -8.95
C HIS A 38 -6.12 3.70 -10.18
N ASN A 39 -5.96 4.87 -10.77
CA ASN A 39 -6.59 5.30 -12.02
C ASN A 39 -5.72 5.04 -13.26
N VAL A 40 -4.50 4.50 -13.09
CA VAL A 40 -3.66 4.05 -14.21
C VAL A 40 -3.88 2.57 -14.44
N CYS A 41 -4.14 2.18 -15.67
CA CYS A 41 -4.25 0.79 -16.04
C CYS A 41 -3.60 0.53 -17.40
N GLY A 42 -3.35 -0.72 -17.68
CA GLY A 42 -2.85 -1.18 -18.97
C GLY A 42 -3.52 -2.49 -19.37
N VAL A 43 -3.26 -2.95 -20.59
CA VAL A 43 -3.73 -4.25 -21.06
C VAL A 43 -2.53 -5.18 -21.18
N TYR A 44 -2.60 -6.31 -20.48
CA TYR A 44 -1.63 -7.40 -20.56
C TYR A 44 -2.39 -8.72 -20.68
N ASP A 45 -2.08 -9.49 -21.72
CA ASP A 45 -2.72 -10.78 -21.99
C ASP A 45 -4.28 -10.69 -21.93
N GLU A 46 -4.82 -9.71 -22.69
CA GLU A 46 -6.28 -9.44 -22.79
C GLU A 46 -6.96 -9.02 -21.47
N ARG A 47 -6.18 -8.77 -20.41
CA ARG A 47 -6.69 -8.37 -19.10
C ARG A 47 -6.25 -6.95 -18.74
N ILE A 48 -7.13 -6.23 -18.04
CA ILE A 48 -6.76 -4.95 -17.44
C ILE A 48 -5.88 -5.22 -16.22
N VAL A 49 -4.72 -4.56 -16.18
CA VAL A 49 -3.76 -4.62 -15.08
C VAL A 49 -3.49 -3.22 -14.53
N TYR A 50 -3.23 -3.15 -13.25
CA TYR A 50 -2.90 -1.94 -12.52
C TYR A 50 -1.46 -1.98 -12.03
N PRO A 51 -0.81 -0.83 -11.67
CA PRO A 51 0.61 -0.77 -11.35
C PRO A 51 0.95 -1.30 -9.94
N ASN A 52 0.13 -2.15 -9.35
CA ASN A 52 0.35 -2.73 -8.03
C ASN A 52 1.49 -3.74 -8.02
N LEU A 53 2.33 -3.68 -6.99
CA LEU A 53 3.56 -4.47 -6.88
C LEU A 53 3.69 -5.08 -5.49
N TYR A 54 4.31 -6.27 -5.43
CA TYR A 54 4.69 -6.94 -4.18
C TYR A 54 6.20 -6.98 -4.06
N LEU A 55 6.73 -6.47 -2.95
CA LEU A 55 8.16 -6.41 -2.64
C LEU A 55 8.45 -7.06 -1.30
N PHE A 56 9.51 -7.85 -1.25
CA PHE A 56 10.13 -8.29 -0.03
C PHE A 56 11.62 -7.93 -0.02
N VAL A 57 12.02 -7.02 0.86
CA VAL A 57 13.43 -6.68 1.10
C VAL A 57 14.01 -7.67 2.10
N VAL A 58 14.96 -8.47 1.65
CA VAL A 58 15.58 -9.53 2.43
C VAL A 58 16.97 -9.12 2.89
N ALA A 59 17.20 -9.13 4.19
CA ALA A 59 18.53 -8.88 4.75
C ALA A 59 18.67 -9.52 6.14
N ASP A 60 19.89 -9.86 6.51
CA ASP A 60 20.18 -10.28 7.87
C ASP A 60 19.94 -9.14 8.88
N ALA A 61 19.90 -9.47 10.16
CA ALA A 61 19.75 -8.49 11.22
C ALA A 61 20.88 -7.42 11.14
N GLY A 62 20.50 -6.14 11.25
CA GLY A 62 21.45 -5.02 11.21
C GLY A 62 21.98 -4.64 9.81
N MET A 63 21.57 -5.31 8.75
CA MET A 63 22.05 -5.06 7.38
C MET A 63 21.37 -3.88 6.66
N GLY A 64 20.53 -3.09 7.35
CA GLY A 64 20.00 -1.84 6.81
C GLY A 64 18.66 -1.91 6.10
N LYS A 65 17.92 -3.01 6.22
CA LYS A 65 16.54 -3.12 5.72
C LYS A 65 15.59 -2.01 6.20
N GLY A 66 15.94 -1.33 7.30
CA GLY A 66 15.19 -0.19 7.83
C GLY A 66 15.08 1.02 6.88
N ALA A 67 15.90 1.10 5.81
CA ALA A 67 15.72 2.14 4.78
C ALA A 67 14.34 2.07 4.11
N LEU A 68 13.73 0.88 4.02
CA LEU A 68 12.37 0.71 3.49
C LEU A 68 11.33 1.52 4.28
N THR A 69 11.51 1.69 5.61
CA THR A 69 10.53 2.41 6.45
C THR A 69 10.34 3.87 6.03
N LEU A 70 11.37 4.49 5.44
CA LEU A 70 11.29 5.85 4.93
C LEU A 70 10.28 5.96 3.77
N CYS A 71 10.14 4.90 2.96
CA CYS A 71 9.23 4.91 1.82
C CYS A 71 7.77 5.02 2.21
N ARG A 72 7.40 4.58 3.42
CA ARG A 72 6.05 4.73 3.97
C ARG A 72 5.66 6.19 4.17
N GLU A 73 6.63 7.05 4.52
CA GLU A 73 6.38 8.48 4.72
C GLU A 73 5.91 9.17 3.44
N LEU A 74 6.25 8.64 2.26
CA LEU A 74 5.81 9.18 0.97
C LEU A 74 4.30 9.13 0.78
N VAL A 75 3.62 8.16 1.39
CA VAL A 75 2.16 7.97 1.29
C VAL A 75 1.42 8.27 2.59
N ALA A 76 2.15 8.60 3.65
CA ALA A 76 1.59 8.89 4.96
C ALA A 76 0.58 10.06 4.96
N PRO A 77 0.78 11.17 4.22
CA PRO A 77 -0.21 12.25 4.15
C PRO A 77 -1.53 11.79 3.53
N ILE A 78 -1.49 11.00 2.44
CA ILE A 78 -2.70 10.45 1.81
C ILE A 78 -3.45 9.55 2.81
N ASN A 79 -2.73 8.68 3.51
CA ASN A 79 -3.33 7.81 4.53
C ASN A 79 -3.96 8.62 5.68
N ARG A 80 -3.33 9.72 6.13
CA ARG A 80 -3.90 10.61 7.15
C ARG A 80 -5.19 11.27 6.66
N ASN A 81 -5.19 11.80 5.44
CA ASN A 81 -6.37 12.45 4.85
C ASN A 81 -7.57 11.50 4.77
N LEU A 82 -7.35 10.25 4.34
CA LEU A 82 -8.39 9.22 4.31
C LEU A 82 -8.92 8.89 5.71
N HIS A 83 -8.03 8.78 6.69
CA HIS A 83 -8.39 8.48 8.06
C HIS A 83 -9.17 9.63 8.74
N GLU A 84 -8.78 10.87 8.48
CA GLU A 84 -9.49 12.07 8.96
C GLU A 84 -10.88 12.18 8.33
N LEU A 85 -10.99 11.87 7.04
CA LEU A 85 -12.29 11.80 6.35
C LEU A 85 -13.19 10.75 7.01
N SER A 86 -12.68 9.53 7.24
CA SER A 86 -13.44 8.46 7.91
C SER A 86 -13.89 8.85 9.30
N LYS A 87 -13.04 9.53 10.08
CA LYS A 87 -13.41 10.02 11.43
C LYS A 87 -14.54 11.06 11.39
N ARG A 88 -14.52 11.96 10.41
CA ARG A 88 -15.61 12.96 10.23
C ARG A 88 -16.91 12.26 9.88
N MET A 89 -16.89 11.35 8.91
CA MET A 89 -18.06 10.60 8.49
C MET A 89 -18.64 9.74 9.65
N GLU A 90 -17.77 9.14 10.46
CA GLU A 90 -18.18 8.39 11.66
C GLU A 90 -18.83 9.30 12.72
N GLN A 91 -18.32 10.51 12.90
CA GLN A 91 -18.91 11.48 13.82
C GLN A 91 -20.30 11.92 13.34
N GLU A 92 -20.44 12.26 12.07
CA GLU A 92 -21.71 12.63 11.43
C GLU A 92 -22.74 11.48 11.56
N TYR A 93 -22.30 10.24 11.34
CA TYR A 93 -23.13 9.04 11.52
C TYR A 93 -23.62 8.90 12.98
N LYS A 94 -22.72 9.08 13.97
CA LYS A 94 -23.09 9.00 15.39
C LYS A 94 -24.12 10.06 15.77
N GLU A 95 -24.00 11.27 15.25
CA GLU A 95 -24.95 12.36 15.46
C GLU A 95 -26.30 12.05 14.81
N ALA A 96 -26.29 11.61 13.55
CA ALA A 96 -27.49 11.22 12.82
C ALA A 96 -28.20 10.02 13.49
N MET A 97 -27.44 9.00 13.93
CA MET A 97 -27.99 7.86 14.65
C MET A 97 -28.58 8.26 16.00
N SER A 98 -27.93 9.18 16.74
CA SER A 98 -28.47 9.72 18.00
C SER A 98 -29.78 10.48 17.76
N ALA A 99 -29.88 11.27 16.71
CA ALA A 99 -31.11 11.98 16.32
C ALA A 99 -32.22 11.00 15.92
N TYR A 100 -31.87 9.96 15.12
CA TYR A 100 -32.82 8.90 14.73
C TYR A 100 -33.40 8.12 15.92
N ILE A 101 -32.54 7.82 16.92
CA ILE A 101 -32.98 7.12 18.15
C ILE A 101 -33.88 8.02 19.02
N LYS A 102 -33.55 9.32 19.11
CA LYS A 102 -34.33 10.32 19.92
C LYS A 102 -35.64 10.75 19.24
N GLY A 103 -35.63 10.84 17.91
CA GLY A 103 -36.82 11.07 17.13
C GLY A 103 -37.72 9.84 17.24
N LYS A 104 -38.88 9.94 17.91
CA LYS A 104 -39.86 8.87 17.86
C LYS A 104 -40.02 8.44 16.40
N LYS A 105 -39.77 7.14 16.08
CA LYS A 105 -39.89 6.54 14.75
C LYS A 105 -41.11 7.05 14.01
N THR A 106 -41.00 8.17 13.32
CA THR A 106 -41.97 8.60 12.31
C THR A 106 -41.58 7.90 11.03
N ASP A 107 -42.55 7.38 10.29
CA ASP A 107 -42.36 6.55 9.07
C ASP A 107 -41.50 7.24 7.96
N GLU A 108 -41.14 8.51 8.14
CA GLU A 108 -40.37 9.31 7.18
C GLU A 108 -38.85 9.32 7.45
N MET A 109 -38.36 8.80 8.60
CA MET A 109 -36.92 8.82 8.92
C MET A 109 -36.26 7.50 8.54
N THR A 110 -35.40 7.53 7.51
CA THR A 110 -34.51 6.40 7.15
C THR A 110 -33.40 6.26 8.16
N MET A 111 -33.13 5.01 8.56
CA MET A 111 -31.97 4.69 9.44
C MET A 111 -30.67 5.10 8.77
N PRO A 112 -29.77 5.86 9.45
CA PRO A 112 -28.46 6.19 8.91
C PRO A 112 -27.64 4.93 8.58
N THR A 113 -26.90 4.97 7.46
CA THR A 113 -26.02 3.88 7.03
C THR A 113 -24.62 4.09 7.61
N GLU A 114 -23.99 3.01 8.09
CA GLU A 114 -22.62 3.05 8.60
C GLU A 114 -21.66 3.50 7.48
N PRO A 115 -20.82 4.52 7.73
CA PRO A 115 -19.90 5.01 6.72
C PRO A 115 -18.72 4.04 6.51
N PRO A 116 -18.08 4.06 5.32
CA PRO A 116 -16.90 3.26 5.04
C PRO A 116 -15.69 3.72 5.87
N MET A 117 -14.92 2.75 6.36
CA MET A 117 -13.65 3.01 7.03
C MET A 117 -12.51 3.03 6.02
N ARG A 118 -12.10 4.21 5.57
CA ARG A 118 -11.06 4.37 4.56
C ARG A 118 -9.67 4.54 5.17
N MET A 119 -8.70 3.76 4.67
CA MET A 119 -7.28 3.89 4.99
C MET A 119 -6.45 3.31 3.84
N LEU A 120 -5.37 3.99 3.46
CA LEU A 120 -4.47 3.51 2.42
C LEU A 120 -3.59 2.36 2.92
N VAL A 121 -3.03 2.50 4.13
CA VAL A 121 -2.13 1.50 4.74
C VAL A 121 -2.94 0.59 5.64
N ILE A 122 -3.18 -0.63 5.17
CA ILE A 122 -3.95 -1.65 5.91
C ILE A 122 -2.99 -2.40 6.86
N PRO A 123 -3.30 -2.49 8.17
CA PRO A 123 -2.45 -3.22 9.11
C PRO A 123 -2.34 -4.72 8.74
N ALA A 124 -1.12 -5.24 8.68
CA ALA A 124 -0.89 -6.65 8.30
C ALA A 124 -1.37 -7.66 9.35
N ASN A 125 -1.60 -7.22 10.58
CA ASN A 125 -2.20 -8.05 11.65
C ASN A 125 -3.73 -8.05 11.65
N SER A 126 -4.37 -7.52 10.62
CA SER A 126 -5.82 -7.58 10.46
C SER A 126 -6.30 -9.02 10.28
N SER A 127 -7.48 -9.34 10.80
CA SER A 127 -8.15 -10.60 10.44
C SER A 127 -8.55 -10.60 8.95
N ALA A 128 -8.74 -11.77 8.35
CA ALA A 128 -9.12 -11.88 6.94
C ALA A 128 -10.40 -11.09 6.60
N SER A 129 -11.37 -11.07 7.51
CA SER A 129 -12.59 -10.28 7.32
C SER A 129 -12.36 -8.78 7.45
N SER A 130 -11.56 -8.36 8.45
CA SER A 130 -11.23 -6.95 8.62
C SER A 130 -10.45 -6.44 7.42
N PHE A 131 -9.48 -7.22 6.91
CA PHE A 131 -8.73 -6.89 5.72
C PHE A 131 -9.64 -6.68 4.51
N LEU A 132 -10.56 -7.62 4.25
CA LEU A 132 -11.50 -7.54 3.12
C LEU A 132 -12.51 -6.40 3.29
N LYS A 133 -13.01 -6.16 4.51
CA LYS A 133 -13.93 -5.05 4.77
C LYS A 133 -13.25 -3.71 4.50
N ILE A 134 -12.04 -3.50 5.05
CA ILE A 134 -11.28 -2.26 4.81
C ILE A 134 -10.97 -2.09 3.32
N LEU A 135 -10.60 -3.18 2.64
CA LEU A 135 -10.32 -3.14 1.21
C LEU A 135 -11.58 -2.78 0.40
N GLY A 136 -12.74 -3.33 0.77
CA GLY A 136 -14.04 -2.98 0.17
C GLY A 136 -14.43 -1.53 0.43
N ASP A 137 -14.32 -1.06 1.69
CA ASP A 137 -14.58 0.32 2.11
C ASP A 137 -13.66 1.34 1.40
N ASN A 138 -12.50 0.89 0.92
CA ASN A 138 -11.50 1.68 0.21
C ASN A 138 -11.47 1.42 -1.31
N ASP A 139 -12.57 1.05 -1.90
CA ASP A 139 -12.75 0.82 -3.35
C ASP A 139 -11.74 -0.20 -3.93
N GLY A 140 -11.35 -1.18 -3.13
CA GLY A 140 -10.39 -2.23 -3.51
C GLY A 140 -8.92 -1.80 -3.44
N ILE A 141 -8.59 -0.62 -2.94
CA ILE A 141 -7.24 -0.06 -2.91
C ILE A 141 -6.62 -0.28 -1.53
N GLY A 142 -5.37 -0.76 -1.48
CA GLY A 142 -4.67 -0.93 -0.21
C GLY A 142 -3.18 -1.18 -0.33
N LEU A 143 -2.44 -0.72 0.67
CA LEU A 143 -1.01 -0.99 0.88
C LEU A 143 -0.83 -1.80 2.15
N LEU A 144 -0.27 -3.01 2.02
CA LEU A 144 0.32 -3.72 3.15
C LEU A 144 1.77 -3.30 3.30
N PHE A 145 2.11 -2.71 4.43
CA PHE A 145 3.48 -2.27 4.71
C PHE A 145 3.94 -2.77 6.07
N GLU A 146 4.98 -3.62 6.07
CA GLU A 146 5.60 -4.10 7.31
C GLU A 146 7.13 -4.12 7.21
N SER A 147 7.77 -3.48 8.18
CA SER A 147 9.23 -3.50 8.33
C SER A 147 9.75 -4.81 8.92
N GLU A 148 8.87 -5.60 9.54
CA GLU A 148 9.15 -6.90 10.12
C GLU A 148 8.15 -7.93 9.56
N GLY A 149 8.61 -8.75 8.61
CA GLY A 149 7.78 -9.73 7.90
C GLY A 149 7.12 -10.80 8.79
N ASP A 150 7.56 -10.93 10.03
CA ASP A 150 6.96 -11.84 11.00
C ASP A 150 5.51 -11.49 11.32
N THR A 151 5.13 -10.20 11.34
CA THR A 151 3.75 -9.76 11.60
C THR A 151 2.79 -10.40 10.60
N LEU A 152 3.05 -10.26 9.31
CA LEU A 152 2.23 -10.86 8.26
C LEU A 152 2.30 -12.39 8.30
N SER A 153 3.50 -12.96 8.51
CA SER A 153 3.69 -14.41 8.59
C SER A 153 2.88 -15.04 9.72
N GLN A 154 2.83 -14.42 10.90
CA GLN A 154 2.04 -14.88 12.03
C GLN A 154 0.54 -14.78 11.73
N THR A 155 0.12 -13.68 11.13
CA THR A 155 -1.28 -13.46 10.76
C THR A 155 -1.77 -14.50 9.76
N LEU A 156 -1.01 -14.77 8.70
CA LEU A 156 -1.38 -15.77 7.69
C LEU A 156 -1.40 -17.22 8.20
N LYS A 157 -0.74 -17.50 9.34
CA LYS A 157 -0.79 -18.81 10.00
C LYS A 157 -1.93 -18.97 10.98
N SER A 158 -2.58 -17.86 11.37
CA SER A 158 -3.70 -17.93 12.31
C SER A 158 -4.99 -18.35 11.61
N ASP A 159 -5.86 -19.05 12.32
CA ASP A 159 -7.14 -19.54 11.78
C ASP A 159 -8.06 -18.42 11.27
N TYR A 160 -7.95 -17.23 11.85
CA TYR A 160 -8.79 -16.08 11.51
C TYR A 160 -8.11 -15.04 10.61
N GLY A 161 -6.79 -15.17 10.40
CA GLY A 161 -5.96 -14.19 9.71
C GLY A 161 -5.45 -14.65 8.34
N ASN A 162 -5.74 -15.88 7.92
CA ASN A 162 -5.22 -16.37 6.65
C ASN A 162 -5.98 -15.77 5.47
N TYR A 163 -5.37 -14.77 4.86
CA TYR A 163 -5.84 -14.14 3.61
C TYR A 163 -4.81 -14.25 2.47
N SER A 164 -3.96 -15.29 2.50
CA SER A 164 -2.96 -15.51 1.45
C SER A 164 -3.57 -15.76 0.07
N ASP A 165 -4.75 -16.38 0.00
CA ASP A 165 -5.53 -16.55 -1.21
C ASP A 165 -6.03 -15.21 -1.76
N VAL A 166 -6.46 -14.31 -0.87
CA VAL A 166 -6.87 -12.95 -1.24
C VAL A 166 -5.69 -12.20 -1.85
N LEU A 167 -4.49 -12.27 -1.26
CA LEU A 167 -3.30 -11.63 -1.82
C LEU A 167 -2.94 -12.21 -3.20
N ARG A 168 -3.06 -13.53 -3.39
CA ARG A 168 -2.80 -14.16 -4.69
C ARG A 168 -3.76 -13.71 -5.78
N LYS A 169 -5.04 -13.58 -5.46
CA LYS A 169 -6.07 -13.08 -6.37
C LYS A 169 -5.92 -11.58 -6.62
N ALA A 170 -5.66 -10.80 -5.56
CA ALA A 170 -5.48 -9.37 -5.66
C ALA A 170 -4.30 -8.95 -6.53
N PHE A 171 -3.25 -9.78 -6.60
CA PHE A 171 -2.13 -9.56 -7.52
C PHE A 171 -2.56 -9.57 -9.00
N HIS A 172 -3.56 -10.37 -9.34
CA HIS A 172 -4.14 -10.48 -10.68
C HIS A 172 -5.43 -9.67 -10.84
N HIS A 173 -5.78 -8.83 -9.85
CA HIS A 173 -7.02 -8.06 -9.82
C HIS A 173 -8.29 -8.90 -9.95
N GLU A 174 -8.22 -10.17 -9.54
CA GLU A 174 -9.33 -11.10 -9.56
C GLU A 174 -10.28 -10.82 -8.40
N LEU A 175 -11.58 -11.04 -8.63
CA LEU A 175 -12.62 -10.87 -7.63
C LEU A 175 -12.31 -11.66 -6.35
N VAL A 176 -12.40 -10.99 -5.23
CA VAL A 176 -12.31 -11.57 -3.89
C VAL A 176 -13.61 -11.32 -3.12
N SER A 177 -14.07 -12.32 -2.40
CA SER A 177 -15.29 -12.22 -1.61
C SER A 177 -15.18 -12.98 -0.30
N LEU A 178 -15.93 -12.51 0.69
CA LEU A 178 -16.10 -13.17 1.99
C LEU A 178 -17.58 -13.19 2.36
N SER A 179 -18.06 -14.35 2.79
CA SER A 179 -19.38 -14.49 3.36
C SER A 179 -19.29 -15.09 4.76
N ARG A 180 -19.88 -14.42 5.74
CA ARG A 180 -19.98 -14.90 7.13
C ARG A 180 -21.42 -15.16 7.52
N ARG A 181 -21.68 -16.38 7.96
CA ARG A 181 -23.03 -16.84 8.33
C ARG A 181 -23.54 -16.18 9.63
N LYS A 182 -22.64 -15.94 10.58
CA LYS A 182 -22.99 -15.45 11.92
C LYS A 182 -23.62 -14.06 11.91
N ASP A 183 -23.09 -13.16 11.08
CA ASP A 183 -23.53 -11.76 11.05
C ASP A 183 -24.21 -11.40 9.72
N ARG A 184 -24.44 -12.39 8.84
CA ARG A 184 -24.92 -12.21 7.45
C ARG A 184 -24.04 -11.21 6.67
N GLU A 185 -22.77 -11.13 7.05
CA GLU A 185 -21.82 -10.23 6.45
C GLU A 185 -21.40 -10.80 5.09
N TYR A 186 -21.55 -10.00 4.05
CA TYR A 186 -21.02 -10.27 2.71
C TYR A 186 -20.20 -9.07 2.27
N CYS A 187 -18.99 -9.34 1.84
CA CYS A 187 -18.09 -8.35 1.27
C CYS A 187 -17.53 -8.89 -0.04
N GLU A 188 -17.57 -8.08 -1.08
CA GLU A 188 -17.03 -8.42 -2.39
C GLU A 188 -16.22 -7.25 -2.94
N VAL A 189 -15.03 -7.54 -3.46
CA VAL A 189 -14.16 -6.57 -4.12
C VAL A 189 -13.87 -7.09 -5.51
N ALA A 190 -14.43 -6.46 -6.53
CA ALA A 190 -14.37 -6.93 -7.91
C ALA A 190 -12.96 -6.81 -8.53
N ASN A 191 -12.26 -5.70 -8.27
CA ASN A 191 -10.94 -5.42 -8.83
C ASN A 191 -10.00 -4.92 -7.72
N PRO A 192 -9.51 -5.81 -6.84
CA PRO A 192 -8.60 -5.42 -5.77
C PRO A 192 -7.27 -4.92 -6.35
N ARG A 193 -6.78 -3.80 -5.80
CA ARG A 193 -5.55 -3.11 -6.17
C ARG A 193 -4.67 -2.98 -4.94
N VAL A 194 -4.01 -4.07 -4.60
CA VAL A 194 -3.19 -4.17 -3.39
C VAL A 194 -1.72 -4.12 -3.77
N SER A 195 -0.95 -3.25 -3.11
CA SER A 195 0.51 -3.30 -3.13
C SER A 195 1.02 -3.81 -1.79
N VAL A 196 2.16 -4.50 -1.80
CA VAL A 196 2.75 -5.10 -0.61
C VAL A 196 4.23 -4.73 -0.51
N ALA A 197 4.66 -4.13 0.59
CA ALA A 197 6.05 -3.80 0.87
C ALA A 197 6.45 -4.38 2.23
N LEU A 198 7.30 -5.39 2.20
CA LEU A 198 7.77 -6.11 3.39
C LEU A 198 9.28 -6.03 3.51
N ALA A 199 9.80 -6.07 4.74
CA ALA A 199 11.19 -6.33 5.00
C ALA A 199 11.35 -7.44 6.04
N GLY A 200 12.43 -8.22 5.91
CA GLY A 200 12.65 -9.32 6.85
C GLY A 200 13.95 -10.06 6.61
N THR A 201 14.18 -11.05 7.45
CA THR A 201 15.31 -11.98 7.31
C THR A 201 14.97 -13.11 6.34
N PRO A 202 15.97 -13.85 5.83
CA PRO A 202 15.72 -15.05 5.02
C PRO A 202 14.80 -16.07 5.71
N GLU A 203 14.91 -16.20 7.04
CA GLU A 203 14.04 -17.10 7.80
C GLU A 203 12.60 -16.59 7.86
N GLN A 204 12.38 -15.29 7.95
CA GLN A 204 11.03 -14.70 7.90
C GLN A 204 10.38 -14.90 6.53
N VAL A 205 11.15 -14.87 5.43
CA VAL A 205 10.65 -15.25 4.10
C VAL A 205 10.16 -16.69 4.07
N ARG A 206 10.97 -17.65 4.61
CA ARG A 206 10.57 -19.06 4.66
C ARG A 206 9.32 -19.28 5.51
N ARG A 207 9.15 -18.51 6.58
CA ARG A 207 7.95 -18.59 7.42
C ARG A 207 6.72 -18.03 6.73
N LEU A 208 6.87 -16.96 5.95
CA LEU A 208 5.78 -16.36 5.19
C LEU A 208 5.36 -17.24 4.01
N ILE A 209 6.33 -17.79 3.31
CA ILE A 209 6.14 -18.61 2.11
C ILE A 209 6.84 -19.97 2.34
N PRO A 210 6.20 -20.87 3.11
CA PRO A 210 6.80 -22.14 3.47
C PRO A 210 6.96 -23.10 2.28
N ASP A 211 6.16 -22.90 1.24
CA ASP A 211 6.13 -23.73 0.05
C ASP A 211 6.17 -22.85 -1.22
N ALA A 212 7.10 -23.15 -2.12
CA ALA A 212 7.22 -22.48 -3.40
C ALA A 212 6.00 -22.72 -4.32
N GLU A 213 5.29 -23.82 -4.15
CA GLU A 213 4.09 -24.16 -4.90
C GLU A 213 2.85 -23.35 -4.47
N ASN A 214 2.91 -22.68 -3.33
CA ASN A 214 1.85 -21.82 -2.81
C ASN A 214 1.44 -20.68 -3.79
N GLY A 215 2.27 -20.39 -4.79
CA GLY A 215 2.02 -19.33 -5.78
C GLY A 215 2.22 -17.90 -5.24
N LEU A 216 2.37 -17.70 -3.93
CA LEU A 216 2.65 -16.36 -3.38
C LEU A 216 4.08 -15.93 -3.71
N MET A 217 5.02 -16.89 -3.76
CA MET A 217 6.43 -16.60 -4.05
C MET A 217 6.63 -15.96 -5.44
N SER A 218 5.93 -16.45 -6.45
CA SER A 218 6.04 -15.94 -7.83
C SER A 218 5.50 -14.51 -8.01
N ARG A 219 4.80 -13.97 -7.01
CA ARG A 219 4.20 -12.64 -7.03
C ARG A 219 5.07 -11.58 -6.38
N PHE A 220 6.06 -12.02 -5.58
CA PHE A 220 6.98 -11.09 -4.92
C PHE A 220 8.22 -10.82 -5.75
N CYS A 221 8.60 -9.55 -5.84
CA CYS A 221 9.94 -9.13 -6.16
C CYS A 221 10.79 -9.20 -4.88
N PHE A 222 11.81 -10.07 -4.88
CA PHE A 222 12.73 -10.19 -3.75
C PHE A 222 13.98 -9.35 -4.02
N TYR A 223 14.24 -8.38 -3.14
CA TYR A 223 15.48 -7.61 -3.15
C TYR A 223 16.36 -8.04 -1.99
N ILE A 224 17.53 -8.63 -2.29
CA ILE A 224 18.43 -9.19 -1.28
C ILE A 224 19.60 -8.24 -1.05
N ILE A 225 19.70 -7.68 0.16
CA ILE A 225 20.84 -6.87 0.58
C ILE A 225 21.98 -7.82 0.99
N ARG A 226 23.05 -7.84 0.21
CA ARG A 226 24.19 -8.78 0.40
C ARG A 226 25.37 -8.16 1.11
N PHE A 227 25.47 -6.84 1.17
CA PHE A 227 26.65 -6.15 1.66
C PHE A 227 26.47 -5.67 3.09
N LYS A 228 27.49 -5.93 3.91
CA LYS A 228 27.57 -5.43 5.27
C LYS A 228 27.91 -3.94 5.22
N ARG A 229 27.08 -3.12 5.79
CA ARG A 229 27.37 -1.68 5.90
C ARG A 229 28.57 -1.45 6.82
N GLY A 230 29.41 -0.47 6.47
CA GLY A 230 30.43 0.03 7.38
C GLY A 230 29.81 0.63 8.66
N ILE A 231 30.62 0.80 9.69
CA ILE A 231 30.21 1.45 10.94
C ILE A 231 29.81 2.89 10.62
N ARG A 232 28.54 3.20 10.90
CA ARG A 232 27.99 4.54 10.73
C ARG A 232 28.14 5.33 12.03
N ASN A 233 28.60 6.59 11.92
CA ASN A 233 28.52 7.51 13.06
C ASN A 233 27.04 7.93 13.26
N VAL A 234 26.38 7.33 14.24
CA VAL A 234 24.97 7.62 14.55
C VAL A 234 24.75 8.97 15.23
N PHE A 235 25.82 9.61 15.67
CA PHE A 235 25.81 10.91 16.35
C PHE A 235 26.19 12.09 15.43
N ALA A 236 26.38 11.84 14.13
CA ALA A 236 26.85 12.86 13.18
C ALA A 236 25.82 13.96 12.90
N THR A 237 24.54 13.75 13.22
CA THR A 237 23.47 14.71 12.94
C THR A 237 22.79 15.07 14.25
N SER A 238 23.00 16.30 14.74
CA SER A 238 22.36 16.84 15.95
C SER A 238 21.02 17.51 15.68
N ASP A 239 20.74 17.88 14.41
CA ASP A 239 19.51 18.56 14.03
C ASP A 239 18.48 17.58 13.46
N ILE A 240 17.39 17.40 14.21
CA ILE A 240 16.28 16.50 13.83
C ILE A 240 15.55 17.02 12.57
N SER A 241 15.52 18.33 12.35
CA SER A 241 14.85 18.94 11.18
C SER A 241 15.52 18.55 9.85
N GLN A 242 16.83 18.27 9.90
CA GLN A 242 17.63 17.79 8.77
C GLN A 242 17.68 16.27 8.70
N SER A 243 16.91 15.58 9.54
CA SER A 243 16.85 14.12 9.51
C SER A 243 16.20 13.63 8.22
N LYS A 244 16.61 12.44 7.77
CA LYS A 244 16.00 11.79 6.59
C LYS A 244 14.50 11.58 6.73
N ASN A 245 14.06 11.28 7.93
CA ASN A 245 12.63 11.13 8.21
C ASN A 245 11.87 12.46 7.97
N ALA A 246 12.43 13.60 8.38
CA ALA A 246 11.85 14.90 8.10
C ALA A 246 11.80 15.19 6.59
N MET A 247 12.88 14.86 5.88
CA MET A 247 12.92 15.02 4.41
C MET A 247 11.89 14.14 3.71
N PHE A 248 11.76 12.86 4.10
CA PHE A 248 10.76 11.98 3.50
C PHE A 248 9.33 12.40 3.83
N LYS A 249 9.07 13.02 4.96
CA LYS A 249 7.77 13.64 5.26
C LYS A 249 7.46 14.80 4.31
N LEU A 250 8.43 15.69 4.06
CA LEU A 250 8.28 16.77 3.08
C LEU A 250 8.02 16.24 1.66
N LEU A 251 8.74 15.17 1.27
CA LEU A 251 8.49 14.49 0.00
C LEU A 251 7.09 13.86 -0.05
N GLY A 252 6.62 13.32 1.06
CA GLY A 252 5.26 12.81 1.18
C GLY A 252 4.19 13.90 1.00
N ASP A 253 4.37 15.04 1.63
CA ASP A 253 3.47 16.19 1.45
C ASP A 253 3.47 16.68 -0.01
N LYS A 254 4.66 16.79 -0.62
CA LYS A 254 4.79 17.11 -2.06
C LYS A 254 4.09 16.08 -2.95
N PHE A 255 4.25 14.79 -2.66
CA PHE A 255 3.58 13.73 -3.41
C PHE A 255 2.06 13.77 -3.23
N CYS A 256 1.56 14.08 -2.05
CA CYS A 256 0.13 14.20 -1.79
C CYS A 256 -0.53 15.24 -2.72
N HIS A 257 0.09 16.41 -2.88
CA HIS A 257 -0.39 17.43 -3.82
C HIS A 257 -0.36 16.96 -5.29
N LEU A 258 0.75 16.31 -5.71
CA LEU A 258 0.84 15.74 -7.06
C LEU A 258 -0.22 14.66 -7.30
N HIS A 259 -0.50 13.84 -6.30
CA HIS A 259 -1.51 12.80 -6.37
C HIS A 259 -2.93 13.37 -6.51
N GLU A 260 -3.25 14.44 -5.77
CA GLU A 260 -4.55 15.11 -5.91
C GLU A 260 -4.79 15.66 -7.32
N GLU A 261 -3.77 16.25 -7.91
CA GLU A 261 -3.83 16.73 -9.29
C GLU A 261 -3.98 15.58 -10.30
N PHE A 262 -3.26 14.50 -10.06
CA PHE A 262 -3.25 13.33 -10.92
C PHE A 262 -4.60 12.60 -10.91
N VAL A 263 -5.21 12.42 -9.74
CA VAL A 263 -6.51 11.73 -9.61
C VAL A 263 -7.63 12.49 -10.32
N ARG A 264 -7.54 13.83 -10.40
CA ARG A 264 -8.52 14.66 -11.13
C ARG A 264 -8.53 14.40 -12.65
N GLN A 265 -7.48 13.79 -13.20
CA GLN A 265 -7.38 13.53 -14.65
C GLN A 265 -8.24 12.32 -15.11
N GLY A 266 -8.84 11.56 -14.19
CA GLY A 266 -9.64 10.39 -14.52
C GLY A 266 -8.80 9.16 -14.84
N ILE A 267 -9.37 8.20 -15.59
CA ILE A 267 -8.71 6.94 -15.94
C ILE A 267 -7.68 7.16 -17.04
N ILE A 268 -6.46 6.67 -16.81
CA ILE A 268 -5.33 6.75 -17.74
C ILE A 268 -5.02 5.34 -18.23
N LEU A 269 -5.21 5.12 -19.53
CA LEU A 269 -4.86 3.85 -20.17
C LEU A 269 -3.43 3.89 -20.69
N PHE A 270 -2.60 3.00 -20.22
CA PHE A 270 -1.23 2.84 -20.67
C PHE A 270 -1.15 1.81 -21.80
N SER A 271 -0.73 2.23 -23.00
CA SER A 271 -0.51 1.31 -24.12
C SER A 271 0.98 0.99 -24.30
N PRO A 272 1.40 -0.29 -24.24
CA PRO A 272 2.81 -0.67 -24.41
C PRO A 272 3.39 -0.33 -25.80
N LEU A 273 2.57 -0.11 -26.81
CA LEU A 273 3.01 0.32 -28.15
C LEU A 273 3.59 1.74 -28.14
N ILE A 274 3.24 2.56 -27.17
CA ILE A 274 3.72 3.92 -27.01
C ILE A 274 5.15 3.93 -26.41
N CYS A 275 5.52 2.91 -25.63
CA CYS A 275 6.87 2.79 -25.06
C CYS A 275 7.98 2.51 -26.07
N ARG A 276 7.67 2.10 -27.31
CA ARG A 276 8.69 1.83 -28.34
C ARG A 276 9.17 3.09 -29.08
N ASN A 277 8.40 4.17 -29.13
CA ASN A 277 8.71 5.31 -29.99
C ASN A 277 8.74 6.70 -29.32
N SER A 278 8.31 6.86 -28.10
CA SER A 278 8.52 8.10 -27.33
C SER A 278 8.01 7.94 -25.89
N LEU A 279 8.78 8.37 -24.94
CA LEU A 279 8.33 8.73 -23.61
C LEU A 279 7.29 9.86 -23.77
N LEU A 280 6.05 9.64 -23.34
CA LEU A 280 4.93 10.60 -23.31
C LEU A 280 3.98 10.63 -24.53
N ASN A 281 3.05 9.69 -24.54
CA ASN A 281 1.69 10.01 -24.98
C ASN A 281 0.72 9.34 -24.01
N ILE A 282 0.30 10.10 -23.03
CA ILE A 282 -0.77 9.75 -22.11
C ILE A 282 -2.06 10.17 -22.80
N SER A 283 -2.87 9.23 -23.23
CA SER A 283 -4.25 9.53 -23.66
C SER A 283 -5.17 9.45 -22.45
N VAL A 284 -5.77 10.57 -22.11
CA VAL A 284 -6.86 10.67 -21.14
C VAL A 284 -8.15 10.33 -21.88
N VAL A 285 -8.88 9.33 -21.42
CA VAL A 285 -10.21 8.95 -21.92
C VAL A 285 -11.26 9.54 -21.03
#